data_6b9d891eaf83c865bc2ccff8acc760d2
#
_entry.id   6b9d891eaf83c865bc2ccff8acc760d2
#
_cell.length_a   1.000
_cell.length_b   1.000
_cell.length_c   1.000
_cell.angle_alpha   90.00
_cell.angle_beta   90.00
_cell.angle_gamma   90.00
#
_symmetry.space_group_name_H-M   'P 1'
#
loop_
_entity.id
_entity.type
_entity.pdbx_description
1 polymer ?
#
loop_
_entity_poly.entity_id
_entity_poly.type
_entity_poly.pdbx_seq_one_letter_code
_entity_poly.pdbx_strand_id
1 'polypeptide(L)'
;MLEAELAFESGEFVALYGASGGGKTTILRLIAGFEAPQSGVIKVADKIFFDKKTNLAPQKRNIGFLFQDYALFENMNVFKNLLFANNDENLANKLLEICELKSLKNAKIGELSGGQKQRVALARAVMRKPEILLLDEPLSALDNAMREKLQDYLLALHDEFRMSVILVSHDIAEIYKLCSKVFVLENGKISRSGSASEIFLKSAGSQKFAFNAKVLEIKKCDAIFVANVLINRQICEVVLSSAEASGLRAGDTVVVSTKAFGVNLVKA
;
A
#
# COMPACT_ATOMS: atom_id res chain seq x y z
N MET A 1 -0.20 15.70 -17.94
CA MET A 1 -1.69 15.73 -17.86
C MET A 1 -2.11 14.43 -17.21
N LEU A 2 -3.04 14.48 -16.25
CA LEU A 2 -3.59 13.30 -15.58
C LEU A 2 -4.96 12.97 -16.19
N GLU A 3 -5.10 11.75 -16.72
CA GLU A 3 -6.31 11.23 -17.33
C GLU A 3 -6.51 9.79 -16.85
N ALA A 4 -7.33 9.57 -15.82
CA ALA A 4 -7.47 8.29 -15.16
C ALA A 4 -8.93 7.85 -15.11
N GLU A 5 -9.16 6.58 -15.48
CA GLU A 5 -10.44 5.91 -15.33
C GLU A 5 -10.28 4.76 -14.33
N LEU A 6 -11.00 4.83 -13.22
CA LEU A 6 -11.04 3.79 -12.19
C LEU A 6 -12.49 3.37 -11.98
N ALA A 7 -12.76 2.08 -12.20
CA ALA A 7 -14.05 1.48 -11.91
C ALA A 7 -13.86 0.18 -11.12
N PHE A 8 -14.53 0.07 -9.98
CA PHE A 8 -14.51 -1.10 -9.11
C PHE A 8 -15.80 -1.16 -8.28
N GLU A 9 -16.09 -2.33 -7.73
CA GLU A 9 -17.31 -2.56 -6.99
C GLU A 9 -17.28 -1.94 -5.58
N SER A 10 -18.47 -1.67 -5.04
CA SER A 10 -18.57 -1.17 -3.65
C SER A 10 -18.08 -2.24 -2.67
N GLY A 11 -17.28 -1.84 -1.71
CA GLY A 11 -16.68 -2.73 -0.72
C GLY A 11 -15.40 -3.43 -1.21
N GLU A 12 -14.88 -3.12 -2.40
CA GLU A 12 -13.58 -3.63 -2.82
C GLU A 12 -12.41 -2.88 -2.16
N PHE A 13 -11.35 -3.63 -1.88
CA PHE A 13 -10.06 -3.09 -1.48
C PHE A 13 -9.16 -3.08 -2.73
N VAL A 14 -8.89 -1.89 -3.30
CA VAL A 14 -8.13 -1.76 -4.54
C VAL A 14 -6.83 -1.00 -4.35
N ALA A 15 -5.84 -1.32 -5.18
CA ALA A 15 -4.56 -0.61 -5.20
C ALA A 15 -4.43 0.34 -6.38
N LEU A 16 -3.80 1.48 -6.15
CA LEU A 16 -3.30 2.38 -7.18
C LEU A 16 -1.76 2.30 -7.16
N TYR A 17 -1.20 1.60 -8.13
CA TYR A 17 0.23 1.31 -8.26
C TYR A 17 0.85 2.13 -9.39
N GLY A 18 2.12 2.53 -9.24
CA GLY A 18 2.87 3.26 -10.27
C GLY A 18 4.05 4.03 -9.71
N ALA A 19 4.86 4.61 -10.57
CA ALA A 19 6.06 5.37 -10.19
C ALA A 19 5.74 6.57 -9.27
N SER A 20 6.71 6.94 -8.42
CA SER A 20 6.62 8.17 -7.63
C SER A 20 6.45 9.39 -8.54
N GLY A 21 5.61 10.35 -8.13
CA GLY A 21 5.28 11.51 -8.96
C GLY A 21 4.29 11.24 -10.11
N GLY A 22 3.82 10.00 -10.29
CA GLY A 22 2.90 9.62 -11.38
C GLY A 22 1.47 10.16 -11.26
N GLY A 23 1.11 10.85 -10.14
CA GLY A 23 -0.22 11.44 -9.95
C GLY A 23 -1.15 10.63 -9.03
N LYS A 24 -0.65 9.58 -8.34
CA LYS A 24 -1.46 8.74 -7.43
C LYS A 24 -2.11 9.55 -6.31
N THR A 25 -1.32 10.33 -5.58
CA THR A 25 -1.81 11.27 -4.53
C THR A 25 -2.81 12.27 -5.10
N THR A 26 -2.57 12.79 -6.31
CA THR A 26 -3.50 13.71 -6.97
C THR A 26 -4.85 13.06 -7.21
N ILE A 27 -4.88 11.79 -7.66
CA ILE A 27 -6.14 11.04 -7.81
C ILE A 27 -6.89 10.95 -6.47
N LEU A 28 -6.21 10.58 -5.38
CA LEU A 28 -6.84 10.55 -4.05
C LEU A 28 -7.39 11.94 -3.66
N ARG A 29 -6.63 13.01 -3.90
CA ARG A 29 -7.04 14.39 -3.57
C ARG A 29 -8.24 14.85 -4.39
N LEU A 30 -8.32 14.48 -5.67
CA LEU A 30 -9.48 14.72 -6.53
C LEU A 30 -10.73 13.99 -6.02
N ILE A 31 -10.61 12.71 -5.64
CA ILE A 31 -11.71 11.94 -5.05
C ILE A 31 -12.16 12.56 -3.72
N ALA A 32 -11.22 12.98 -2.88
CA ALA A 32 -11.50 13.63 -1.61
C ALA A 32 -12.10 15.03 -1.75
N GLY A 33 -11.92 15.66 -2.92
CA GLY A 33 -12.40 17.05 -3.18
C GLY A 33 -11.47 18.13 -2.66
N PHE A 34 -10.21 17.79 -2.34
CA PHE A 34 -9.18 18.78 -2.00
C PHE A 34 -8.68 19.52 -3.24
N GLU A 35 -8.86 18.89 -4.40
CA GLU A 35 -8.61 19.46 -5.73
C GLU A 35 -9.81 19.18 -6.63
N ALA A 36 -10.02 20.02 -7.63
CA ALA A 36 -11.09 19.86 -8.60
C ALA A 36 -10.53 19.37 -9.93
N PRO A 37 -11.09 18.32 -10.56
CA PRO A 37 -10.70 17.94 -11.91
C PRO A 37 -11.14 19.00 -12.92
N GLN A 38 -10.42 19.09 -14.05
CA GLN A 38 -10.81 19.99 -15.15
C GLN A 38 -12.07 19.49 -15.87
N SER A 39 -12.24 18.16 -15.94
CA SER A 39 -13.39 17.50 -16.57
C SER A 39 -13.54 16.07 -16.04
N GLY A 40 -14.65 15.43 -16.38
CA GLY A 40 -14.91 14.03 -16.02
C GLY A 40 -16.04 13.88 -15.01
N VAL A 41 -16.09 12.69 -14.39
CA VAL A 41 -17.08 12.34 -13.36
C VAL A 41 -16.39 11.61 -12.21
N ILE A 42 -16.71 11.99 -10.98
CA ILE A 42 -16.36 11.23 -9.79
C ILE A 42 -17.66 10.80 -9.12
N LYS A 43 -17.89 9.49 -9.07
CA LYS A 43 -19.03 8.87 -8.43
C LYS A 43 -18.57 7.83 -7.41
N VAL A 44 -19.11 7.85 -6.20
CA VAL A 44 -18.87 6.84 -5.18
C VAL A 44 -20.21 6.29 -4.75
N ALA A 45 -20.38 4.99 -4.83
CA ALA A 45 -21.68 4.33 -4.74
C ALA A 45 -22.73 5.04 -5.65
N ASP A 46 -23.83 5.52 -5.11
CA ASP A 46 -24.84 6.22 -5.89
C ASP A 46 -24.70 7.74 -5.90
N LYS A 47 -23.67 8.28 -5.26
CA LYS A 47 -23.50 9.72 -5.08
C LYS A 47 -22.47 10.30 -6.04
N ILE A 48 -22.87 11.30 -6.82
CA ILE A 48 -21.97 12.06 -7.69
C ILE A 48 -21.24 13.09 -6.82
N PHE A 49 -19.91 13.00 -6.78
CA PHE A 49 -19.05 13.97 -6.08
C PHE A 49 -18.61 15.11 -6.98
N PHE A 50 -18.40 14.79 -8.26
CA PHE A 50 -18.03 15.77 -9.29
C PHE A 50 -18.60 15.37 -10.65
N ASP A 51 -19.18 16.34 -11.34
CA ASP A 51 -19.53 16.29 -12.76
C ASP A 51 -19.62 17.73 -13.33
N LYS A 52 -20.16 17.90 -14.55
CA LYS A 52 -20.35 19.22 -15.18
C LYS A 52 -21.22 20.19 -14.37
N LYS A 53 -22.07 19.69 -13.48
CA LYS A 53 -23.06 20.49 -12.71
C LYS A 53 -22.78 20.46 -11.21
N THR A 54 -22.04 19.47 -10.74
CA THR A 54 -21.84 19.17 -9.31
C THR A 54 -20.36 19.23 -8.97
N ASN A 55 -20.00 19.90 -7.88
CA ASN A 55 -18.71 19.77 -7.23
C ASN A 55 -18.93 19.81 -5.72
N LEU A 56 -19.05 18.63 -5.11
CA LEU A 56 -19.27 18.52 -3.68
C LEU A 56 -18.01 18.91 -2.90
N ALA A 57 -18.18 19.81 -1.93
CA ALA A 57 -17.11 20.12 -1.00
C ALA A 57 -16.69 18.88 -0.20
N PRO A 58 -15.41 18.78 0.25
CA PRO A 58 -14.88 17.60 0.96
C PRO A 58 -15.75 17.17 2.15
N GLN A 59 -16.29 18.13 2.92
CA GLN A 59 -17.11 17.85 4.10
C GLN A 59 -18.44 17.14 3.77
N LYS A 60 -18.92 17.26 2.51
CA LYS A 60 -20.14 16.62 2.01
C LYS A 60 -19.88 15.27 1.34
N ARG A 61 -18.61 14.91 1.14
CA ARG A 61 -18.20 13.59 0.66
C ARG A 61 -18.02 12.68 1.87
N ASN A 62 -18.66 11.52 1.87
CA ASN A 62 -18.51 10.55 2.97
C ASN A 62 -17.23 9.72 2.78
N ILE A 63 -16.08 10.35 2.99
CA ILE A 63 -14.75 9.81 2.75
C ILE A 63 -13.96 9.77 4.06
N GLY A 64 -13.26 8.67 4.31
CA GLY A 64 -12.12 8.60 5.22
C GLY A 64 -10.82 8.89 4.45
N PHE A 65 -9.95 9.71 5.00
CA PHE A 65 -8.64 9.99 4.42
C PHE A 65 -7.55 9.84 5.48
N LEU A 66 -6.57 9.01 5.21
CA LEU A 66 -5.38 8.90 6.05
C LEU A 66 -4.25 9.73 5.41
N PHE A 67 -3.92 10.86 6.05
CA PHE A 67 -2.83 11.73 5.63
C PHE A 67 -1.47 11.17 6.06
N GLN A 68 -0.45 11.48 5.28
CA GLN A 68 0.92 11.03 5.56
C GLN A 68 1.48 11.62 6.88
N ASP A 69 1.08 12.82 7.26
CA ASP A 69 1.42 13.50 8.53
C ASP A 69 0.46 13.20 9.67
N TYR A 70 -0.49 12.24 9.45
CA TYR A 70 -1.57 11.83 10.36
C TYR A 70 -2.57 12.92 10.73
N ALA A 71 -2.23 14.21 10.63
CA ALA A 71 -3.06 15.39 10.93
C ALA A 71 -3.84 15.27 12.26
N LEU A 72 -3.23 14.73 13.33
CA LEU A 72 -3.85 14.58 14.65
C LEU A 72 -3.86 15.91 15.40
N PHE A 73 -4.89 16.11 16.23
CA PHE A 73 -5.03 17.28 17.08
C PHE A 73 -4.21 17.09 18.36
N GLU A 74 -3.07 17.77 18.45
CA GLU A 74 -2.12 17.68 19.57
C GLU A 74 -2.71 18.15 20.92
N ASN A 75 -3.69 19.05 20.88
CA ASN A 75 -4.39 19.56 22.06
C ASN A 75 -5.49 18.61 22.59
N MET A 76 -5.70 17.48 21.95
CA MET A 76 -6.69 16.46 22.32
C MET A 76 -6.00 15.14 22.67
N ASN A 77 -6.61 14.35 23.57
CA ASN A 77 -6.19 12.97 23.77
C ASN A 77 -6.68 12.06 22.62
N VAL A 78 -6.30 10.80 22.65
CA VAL A 78 -6.68 9.79 21.63
C VAL A 78 -8.21 9.73 21.47
N PHE A 79 -8.95 9.58 22.57
CA PHE A 79 -10.40 9.44 22.51
C PHE A 79 -11.09 10.68 21.92
N LYS A 80 -10.67 11.87 22.35
CA LYS A 80 -11.21 13.14 21.80
C LYS A 80 -10.88 13.33 20.32
N ASN A 81 -9.73 12.85 19.84
CA ASN A 81 -9.42 12.84 18.42
C ASN A 81 -10.42 12.03 17.60
N LEU A 82 -10.86 10.88 18.11
CA LEU A 82 -11.88 10.07 17.46
C LEU A 82 -13.24 10.77 17.51
N LEU A 83 -13.68 11.21 18.68
CA LEU A 83 -14.98 11.87 18.88
C LEU A 83 -15.12 13.19 18.10
N PHE A 84 -14.00 13.84 17.77
CA PHE A 84 -14.03 15.04 16.90
C PHE A 84 -14.59 14.73 15.51
N ALA A 85 -14.32 13.55 14.97
CA ALA A 85 -14.82 13.15 13.65
C ALA A 85 -16.31 12.74 13.70
N ASN A 86 -16.74 12.08 14.78
CA ASN A 86 -18.11 11.68 15.04
C ASN A 86 -18.29 11.43 16.54
N ASN A 87 -19.27 12.05 17.18
CA ASN A 87 -19.52 11.96 18.62
C ASN A 87 -20.30 10.67 18.98
N ASP A 88 -19.78 9.51 18.54
CA ASP A 88 -20.30 8.18 18.84
C ASP A 88 -19.28 7.44 19.72
N GLU A 89 -19.48 7.45 21.05
CA GLU A 89 -18.59 6.82 22.01
C GLU A 89 -18.52 5.30 21.87
N ASN A 90 -19.60 4.65 21.47
CA ASN A 90 -19.63 3.20 21.28
C ASN A 90 -18.74 2.81 20.09
N LEU A 91 -18.89 3.54 18.98
CA LEU A 91 -18.05 3.35 17.82
C LEU A 91 -16.58 3.66 18.13
N ALA A 92 -16.30 4.76 18.86
CA ALA A 92 -14.95 5.11 19.25
C ALA A 92 -14.29 4.00 20.10
N ASN A 93 -15.01 3.45 21.08
CA ASN A 93 -14.51 2.35 21.90
C ASN A 93 -14.26 1.08 21.06
N LYS A 94 -15.15 0.74 20.12
CA LYS A 94 -14.97 -0.37 19.18
C LYS A 94 -13.73 -0.20 18.31
N LEU A 95 -13.51 1.00 17.75
CA LEU A 95 -12.33 1.30 16.94
C LEU A 95 -11.03 1.27 17.75
N LEU A 96 -11.07 1.74 19.01
CA LEU A 96 -9.93 1.60 19.93
C LEU A 96 -9.59 0.14 20.22
N GLU A 97 -10.58 -0.75 20.25
CA GLU A 97 -10.36 -2.18 20.42
C GLU A 97 -9.74 -2.80 19.16
N ILE A 98 -10.33 -2.60 17.98
CA ILE A 98 -9.83 -3.12 16.71
C ILE A 98 -8.39 -2.67 16.45
N CYS A 99 -8.06 -1.39 16.76
CA CYS A 99 -6.72 -0.83 16.53
C CYS A 99 -5.75 -1.05 17.71
N GLU A 100 -6.10 -1.85 18.72
CA GLU A 100 -5.31 -2.09 19.96
C GLU A 100 -4.86 -0.79 20.65
N LEU A 101 -5.76 0.18 20.79
CA LEU A 101 -5.51 1.50 21.41
C LEU A 101 -6.24 1.68 22.74
N LYS A 102 -6.90 0.66 23.27
CA LYS A 102 -7.76 0.74 24.46
C LYS A 102 -7.02 1.30 25.69
N SER A 103 -5.77 0.85 25.92
CA SER A 103 -4.91 1.33 27.00
C SER A 103 -4.43 2.77 26.83
N LEU A 104 -4.47 3.28 25.60
CA LEU A 104 -4.01 4.62 25.23
C LEU A 104 -5.16 5.62 25.07
N LYS A 105 -6.39 5.25 25.42
CA LYS A 105 -7.60 6.06 25.25
C LYS A 105 -7.44 7.50 25.76
N ASN A 106 -6.80 7.68 26.91
CA ASN A 106 -6.64 8.98 27.55
C ASN A 106 -5.24 9.61 27.32
N ALA A 107 -4.34 8.93 26.62
CA ALA A 107 -2.99 9.43 26.33
C ALA A 107 -3.04 10.66 25.41
N LYS A 108 -2.10 11.59 25.63
CA LYS A 108 -1.90 12.75 24.73
C LYS A 108 -1.19 12.29 23.45
N ILE A 109 -1.47 12.97 22.36
CA ILE A 109 -0.87 12.61 21.05
C ILE A 109 0.66 12.69 21.08
N GLY A 110 1.23 13.65 21.80
CA GLY A 110 2.70 13.78 21.96
C GLY A 110 3.37 12.61 22.68
N GLU A 111 2.64 11.80 23.46
CA GLU A 111 3.14 10.64 24.21
C GLU A 111 3.21 9.37 23.35
N LEU A 112 2.62 9.40 22.15
CA LEU A 112 2.47 8.24 21.27
C LEU A 112 3.67 8.04 20.36
N SER A 113 4.03 6.78 20.12
CA SER A 113 4.95 6.41 19.05
C SER A 113 4.33 6.70 17.66
N GLY A 114 5.16 6.76 16.60
CA GLY A 114 4.69 6.97 15.23
C GLY A 114 3.61 5.97 14.80
N GLY A 115 3.81 4.68 15.07
CA GLY A 115 2.83 3.64 14.75
C GLY A 115 1.54 3.74 15.58
N GLN A 116 1.61 4.23 16.83
CA GLN A 116 0.42 4.51 17.63
C GLN A 116 -0.35 5.71 17.07
N LYS A 117 0.33 6.80 16.71
CA LYS A 117 -0.28 7.97 16.05
C LYS A 117 -0.99 7.56 14.76
N GLN A 118 -0.36 6.71 13.97
CA GLN A 118 -0.93 6.21 12.73
C GLN A 118 -2.22 5.41 12.96
N ARG A 119 -2.24 4.52 13.95
CA ARG A 119 -3.43 3.76 14.34
C ARG A 119 -4.58 4.68 14.82
N VAL A 120 -4.26 5.72 15.56
CA VAL A 120 -5.24 6.73 15.97
C VAL A 120 -5.81 7.47 14.76
N ALA A 121 -4.97 7.87 13.81
CA ALA A 121 -5.40 8.53 12.59
C ALA A 121 -6.27 7.62 11.72
N LEU A 122 -5.93 6.34 11.61
CA LEU A 122 -6.74 5.33 10.91
C LEU A 122 -8.10 5.16 11.59
N ALA A 123 -8.14 4.95 12.91
CA ALA A 123 -9.38 4.83 13.66
C ALA A 123 -10.26 6.09 13.48
N ARG A 124 -9.67 7.30 13.55
CA ARG A 124 -10.39 8.56 13.34
C ARG A 124 -10.94 8.69 11.91
N ALA A 125 -10.21 8.23 10.90
CA ALA A 125 -10.68 8.26 9.51
C ALA A 125 -11.94 7.41 9.29
N VAL A 126 -12.10 6.32 10.09
CA VAL A 126 -13.24 5.41 10.01
C VAL A 126 -14.42 5.85 10.88
N MET A 127 -14.24 6.79 11.84
CA MET A 127 -15.30 7.23 12.75
C MET A 127 -16.58 7.72 12.06
N ARG A 128 -16.49 8.26 10.84
CA ARG A 128 -17.67 8.71 10.07
C ARG A 128 -18.34 7.56 9.29
N LYS A 129 -17.89 6.32 9.45
CA LYS A 129 -18.33 5.16 8.64
C LYS A 129 -18.29 5.50 7.15
N PRO A 130 -17.12 5.81 6.59
CA PRO A 130 -17.02 6.30 5.23
C PRO A 130 -17.43 5.22 4.21
N GLU A 131 -17.98 5.65 3.09
CA GLU A 131 -18.24 4.77 1.93
C GLU A 131 -16.93 4.34 1.26
N ILE A 132 -15.91 5.21 1.33
CA ILE A 132 -14.58 4.94 0.78
C ILE A 132 -13.49 5.49 1.70
N LEU A 133 -12.47 4.68 1.95
CA LEU A 133 -11.26 5.03 2.69
C LEU A 133 -10.10 5.20 1.71
N LEU A 134 -9.44 6.36 1.77
CA LEU A 134 -8.31 6.72 0.91
C LEU A 134 -7.02 6.68 1.75
N LEU A 135 -6.04 5.88 1.30
CA LEU A 135 -4.79 5.60 2.00
C LEU A 135 -3.61 5.96 1.09
N ASP A 136 -2.86 7.00 1.44
CA ASP A 136 -1.69 7.46 0.66
C ASP A 136 -0.39 6.98 1.31
N GLU A 137 0.17 5.89 0.79
CA GLU A 137 1.39 5.23 1.28
C GLU A 137 1.42 4.99 2.80
N PRO A 138 0.37 4.41 3.39
CA PRO A 138 0.21 4.35 4.85
C PRO A 138 1.27 3.50 5.54
N LEU A 139 1.97 2.61 4.84
CA LEU A 139 2.88 1.63 5.42
C LEU A 139 4.36 1.91 5.12
N SER A 140 4.66 2.98 4.36
CA SER A 140 6.00 3.24 3.80
C SER A 140 7.08 3.52 4.85
N ALA A 141 6.71 4.12 6.00
CA ALA A 141 7.65 4.52 7.05
C ALA A 141 7.77 3.52 8.22
N LEU A 142 7.17 2.32 8.10
CA LEU A 142 7.10 1.33 9.17
C LEU A 142 8.14 0.22 9.02
N ASP A 143 8.60 -0.31 10.15
CA ASP A 143 9.30 -1.59 10.18
C ASP A 143 8.36 -2.77 9.82
N ASN A 144 8.92 -3.93 9.55
CA ASN A 144 8.16 -5.09 9.07
C ASN A 144 7.08 -5.55 10.06
N ALA A 145 7.39 -5.59 11.37
CA ALA A 145 6.44 -6.07 12.38
C ALA A 145 5.26 -5.11 12.54
N MET A 146 5.52 -3.80 12.51
CA MET A 146 4.47 -2.79 12.59
C MET A 146 3.64 -2.75 11.30
N ARG A 147 4.28 -2.95 10.14
CA ARG A 147 3.60 -3.03 8.84
C ARG A 147 2.60 -4.18 8.80
N GLU A 148 2.99 -5.38 9.21
CA GLU A 148 2.10 -6.54 9.28
C GLU A 148 0.89 -6.28 10.17
N LYS A 149 1.11 -5.75 11.38
CA LYS A 149 0.02 -5.39 12.29
C LYS A 149 -0.94 -4.37 11.69
N LEU A 150 -0.42 -3.33 11.02
CA LEU A 150 -1.30 -2.32 10.42
C LEU A 150 -2.10 -2.88 9.25
N GLN A 151 -1.53 -3.80 8.47
CA GLN A 151 -2.27 -4.54 7.45
C GLN A 151 -3.43 -5.32 8.06
N ASP A 152 -3.21 -6.00 9.19
CA ASP A 152 -4.26 -6.75 9.88
C ASP A 152 -5.36 -5.84 10.42
N TYR A 153 -5.03 -4.65 10.95
CA TYR A 153 -6.04 -3.65 11.33
C TYR A 153 -6.83 -3.13 10.13
N LEU A 154 -6.18 -2.90 8.99
CA LEU A 154 -6.86 -2.48 7.76
C LEU A 154 -7.86 -3.54 7.28
N LEU A 155 -7.48 -4.81 7.30
CA LEU A 155 -8.38 -5.93 6.96
C LEU A 155 -9.53 -6.02 7.95
N ALA A 156 -9.27 -5.97 9.26
CA ALA A 156 -10.31 -6.03 10.29
C ALA A 156 -11.31 -4.87 10.16
N LEU A 157 -10.84 -3.64 9.87
CA LEU A 157 -11.70 -2.49 9.63
C LEU A 157 -12.50 -2.63 8.33
N HIS A 158 -11.87 -3.11 7.26
CA HIS A 158 -12.53 -3.37 6.00
C HIS A 158 -13.65 -4.41 6.13
N ASP A 159 -13.39 -5.52 6.82
CA ASP A 159 -14.36 -6.57 7.08
C ASP A 159 -15.52 -6.12 7.95
N GLU A 160 -15.24 -5.32 8.98
CA GLU A 160 -16.26 -4.82 9.90
C GLU A 160 -17.19 -3.78 9.26
N PHE A 161 -16.63 -2.84 8.48
CA PHE A 161 -17.38 -1.70 7.95
C PHE A 161 -17.79 -1.84 6.49
N ARG A 162 -17.27 -2.82 5.76
CA ARG A 162 -17.55 -3.09 4.34
C ARG A 162 -17.38 -1.87 3.45
N MET A 163 -16.51 -0.94 3.82
CA MET A 163 -16.20 0.25 3.05
C MET A 163 -15.27 -0.08 1.88
N SER A 164 -15.39 0.64 0.76
CA SER A 164 -14.37 0.58 -0.29
C SER A 164 -13.06 1.16 0.20
N VAL A 165 -11.92 0.64 -0.28
CA VAL A 165 -10.60 1.18 0.08
C VAL A 165 -9.77 1.40 -1.18
N ILE A 166 -9.15 2.57 -1.33
CA ILE A 166 -8.10 2.81 -2.32
C ILE A 166 -6.77 2.97 -1.59
N LEU A 167 -5.85 2.05 -1.82
CA LEU A 167 -4.51 2.05 -1.28
C LEU A 167 -3.51 2.51 -2.35
N VAL A 168 -2.80 3.59 -2.10
CA VAL A 168 -1.57 3.90 -2.83
C VAL A 168 -0.43 3.17 -2.14
N SER A 169 0.23 2.27 -2.84
CA SER A 169 1.45 1.59 -2.38
C SER A 169 2.36 1.28 -3.56
N HIS A 170 3.65 1.18 -3.28
CA HIS A 170 4.68 0.67 -4.19
C HIS A 170 5.18 -0.73 -3.77
N ASP A 171 4.69 -1.27 -2.66
CA ASP A 171 5.04 -2.59 -2.15
C ASP A 171 4.08 -3.65 -2.71
N ILE A 172 4.61 -4.56 -3.53
CA ILE A 172 3.84 -5.61 -4.18
C ILE A 172 3.26 -6.60 -3.16
N ALA A 173 3.98 -6.88 -2.06
CA ALA A 173 3.51 -7.82 -1.04
C ALA A 173 2.30 -7.26 -0.27
N GLU A 174 2.30 -5.95 0.02
CA GLU A 174 1.15 -5.26 0.60
C GLU A 174 -0.07 -5.35 -0.32
N ILE A 175 0.12 -5.02 -1.60
CA ILE A 175 -0.94 -5.07 -2.60
C ILE A 175 -1.50 -6.48 -2.72
N TYR A 176 -0.63 -7.49 -2.73
CA TYR A 176 -1.02 -8.89 -2.84
C TYR A 176 -1.84 -9.38 -1.64
N LYS A 177 -1.49 -8.91 -0.42
CA LYS A 177 -2.18 -9.28 0.83
C LYS A 177 -3.52 -8.57 0.97
N LEU A 178 -3.59 -7.28 0.60
CA LEU A 178 -4.71 -6.41 0.95
C LEU A 178 -5.73 -6.23 -0.19
N CYS A 179 -5.28 -6.25 -1.46
CA CYS A 179 -6.09 -5.74 -2.56
C CYS A 179 -6.62 -6.84 -3.46
N SER A 180 -7.91 -6.78 -3.78
CA SER A 180 -8.56 -7.63 -4.78
C SER A 180 -8.22 -7.21 -6.22
N LYS A 181 -7.99 -5.91 -6.45
CA LYS A 181 -7.76 -5.33 -7.77
C LYS A 181 -6.66 -4.27 -7.73
N VAL A 182 -5.89 -4.17 -8.80
CA VAL A 182 -4.80 -3.21 -8.98
C VAL A 182 -5.03 -2.38 -10.22
N PHE A 183 -4.89 -1.07 -10.09
CA PHE A 183 -4.82 -0.13 -11.20
C PHE A 183 -3.39 0.38 -11.35
N VAL A 184 -2.79 0.19 -12.51
CA VAL A 184 -1.42 0.62 -12.80
C VAL A 184 -1.46 1.98 -13.47
N LEU A 185 -0.90 3.00 -12.80
CA LEU A 185 -0.81 4.36 -13.30
C LEU A 185 0.57 4.61 -13.94
N GLU A 186 0.58 4.85 -15.25
CA GLU A 186 1.78 5.16 -16.03
C GLU A 186 1.54 6.42 -16.87
N ASN A 187 2.46 7.38 -16.78
CA ASN A 187 2.39 8.64 -17.52
C ASN A 187 1.05 9.39 -17.37
N GLY A 188 0.45 9.33 -16.18
CA GLY A 188 -0.82 10.00 -15.87
C GLY A 188 -2.07 9.28 -16.39
N LYS A 189 -1.95 8.03 -16.87
CA LYS A 189 -3.06 7.20 -17.36
C LYS A 189 -3.08 5.83 -16.69
N ILE A 190 -4.26 5.25 -16.55
CA ILE A 190 -4.38 3.85 -16.15
C ILE A 190 -4.04 2.99 -17.36
N SER A 191 -2.87 2.35 -17.33
CA SER A 191 -2.35 1.51 -18.43
C SER A 191 -2.91 0.09 -18.37
N ARG A 192 -3.12 -0.45 -17.17
CA ARG A 192 -3.61 -1.81 -16.91
C ARG A 192 -4.41 -1.86 -15.61
N SER A 193 -5.36 -2.79 -15.54
CA SER A 193 -6.03 -3.15 -14.30
C SER A 193 -6.31 -4.66 -14.28
N GLY A 194 -6.33 -5.24 -13.08
CA GLY A 194 -6.57 -6.69 -12.88
C GLY A 194 -6.24 -7.09 -11.45
N SER A 195 -6.28 -8.37 -11.15
CA SER A 195 -5.80 -8.91 -9.87
C SER A 195 -4.29 -8.68 -9.70
N ALA A 196 -3.79 -8.73 -8.46
CA ALA A 196 -2.35 -8.63 -8.21
C ALA A 196 -1.54 -9.68 -8.97
N SER A 197 -2.08 -10.90 -9.10
CA SER A 197 -1.45 -11.98 -9.87
C SER A 197 -1.36 -11.66 -11.36
N GLU A 198 -2.42 -11.13 -11.97
CA GLU A 198 -2.42 -10.77 -13.40
C GLU A 198 -1.45 -9.61 -13.70
N ILE A 199 -1.32 -8.67 -12.77
CA ILE A 199 -0.47 -7.48 -12.96
C ILE A 199 1.02 -7.80 -12.72
N PHE A 200 1.35 -8.55 -11.67
CA PHE A 200 2.73 -8.73 -11.20
C PHE A 200 3.37 -10.05 -11.58
N LEU A 201 2.57 -11.13 -11.78
CA LEU A 201 3.13 -12.41 -12.21
C LEU A 201 3.24 -12.42 -13.74
N LYS A 202 4.46 -12.28 -14.22
CA LYS A 202 4.74 -12.51 -15.65
C LYS A 202 4.66 -14.01 -15.94
N SER A 203 3.59 -14.45 -16.55
CA SER A 203 3.44 -15.81 -17.09
C SER A 203 4.21 -15.99 -18.42
N ALA A 204 5.46 -15.58 -18.46
CA ALA A 204 6.27 -15.75 -19.67
C ALA A 204 7.46 -16.66 -19.37
N GLY A 205 7.32 -17.93 -19.73
CA GLY A 205 8.41 -18.91 -19.74
C GLY A 205 8.54 -19.75 -18.45
N SER A 206 9.42 -20.76 -18.51
CA SER A 206 9.69 -21.72 -17.45
C SER A 206 10.47 -21.17 -16.23
N GLN A 207 10.68 -19.87 -16.15
CA GLN A 207 11.36 -19.20 -15.03
C GLN A 207 10.32 -18.72 -14.02
N LYS A 208 10.25 -19.38 -12.86
CA LYS A 208 9.26 -19.05 -11.82
C LYS A 208 9.78 -18.10 -10.73
N PHE A 209 11.09 -17.91 -10.63
CA PHE A 209 11.71 -16.97 -9.70
C PHE A 209 12.78 -16.15 -10.41
N ALA A 210 12.70 -14.83 -10.30
CA ALA A 210 13.71 -13.92 -10.79
C ALA A 210 13.83 -12.74 -9.82
N PHE A 211 15.05 -12.48 -9.34
CA PHE A 211 15.37 -11.41 -8.41
C PHE A 211 16.45 -10.52 -8.98
N ASN A 212 16.28 -9.22 -8.89
CA ASN A 212 17.37 -8.30 -9.12
C ASN A 212 18.38 -8.44 -7.97
N ALA A 213 19.65 -8.58 -8.32
CA ALA A 213 20.74 -8.78 -7.38
C ALA A 213 21.93 -7.91 -7.77
N LYS A 214 22.76 -7.57 -6.79
CA LYS A 214 24.04 -6.93 -7.02
C LYS A 214 25.16 -7.94 -6.74
N VAL A 215 26.08 -8.11 -7.69
CA VAL A 215 27.26 -8.95 -7.50
C VAL A 215 28.19 -8.28 -6.49
N LEU A 216 28.49 -8.95 -5.40
CA LEU A 216 29.43 -8.48 -4.37
C LEU A 216 30.85 -8.98 -4.67
N GLU A 217 30.99 -10.25 -5.01
CA GLU A 217 32.28 -10.92 -5.23
C GLU A 217 32.07 -12.12 -6.13
N ILE A 218 33.12 -12.49 -6.91
CA ILE A 218 33.15 -13.73 -7.67
C ILE A 218 34.46 -14.47 -7.31
N LYS A 219 34.35 -15.70 -6.86
CA LYS A 219 35.50 -16.59 -6.53
C LYS A 219 35.55 -17.77 -7.46
N LYS A 220 36.74 -18.13 -7.86
CA LYS A 220 36.98 -19.41 -8.54
C LYS A 220 37.18 -20.52 -7.47
N CYS A 221 36.37 -21.55 -7.53
CA CYS A 221 36.43 -22.73 -6.68
C CYS A 221 36.61 -23.97 -7.58
N ASP A 222 37.80 -24.44 -7.69
CA ASP A 222 38.20 -25.58 -8.59
C ASP A 222 37.68 -25.38 -10.03
N ALA A 223 36.71 -26.17 -10.45
CA ALA A 223 36.15 -26.18 -11.80
C ALA A 223 34.93 -25.25 -11.99
N ILE A 224 34.48 -24.61 -10.93
CA ILE A 224 33.29 -23.74 -10.93
C ILE A 224 33.64 -22.34 -10.41
N PHE A 225 32.75 -21.40 -10.68
CA PHE A 225 32.78 -20.07 -10.06
C PHE A 225 31.61 -19.91 -9.08
N VAL A 226 31.82 -19.22 -7.97
CA VAL A 226 30.81 -18.91 -6.99
C VAL A 226 30.72 -17.37 -6.90
N ALA A 227 29.54 -16.82 -7.18
CA ALA A 227 29.25 -15.42 -6.99
C ALA A 227 28.47 -15.21 -5.71
N ASN A 228 28.96 -14.32 -4.84
CA ASN A 228 28.21 -13.78 -3.72
C ASN A 228 27.38 -12.61 -4.25
N VAL A 229 26.05 -12.72 -4.17
CA VAL A 229 25.12 -11.72 -4.66
C VAL A 229 24.22 -11.19 -3.53
N LEU A 230 23.92 -9.92 -3.55
CA LEU A 230 23.00 -9.28 -2.62
C LEU A 230 21.60 -9.23 -3.24
N ILE A 231 20.65 -9.95 -2.63
CA ILE A 231 19.23 -9.97 -2.98
C ILE A 231 18.45 -9.43 -1.78
N ASN A 232 17.74 -8.31 -1.93
CA ASN A 232 16.86 -7.77 -0.89
C ASN A 232 17.47 -7.75 0.54
N ARG A 233 18.73 -7.35 0.71
CA ARG A 233 19.51 -7.32 1.97
C ARG A 233 20.01 -8.69 2.46
N GLN A 234 19.86 -9.76 1.69
CA GLN A 234 20.41 -11.07 1.99
C GLN A 234 21.54 -11.40 1.01
N ILE A 235 22.62 -11.99 1.52
CA ILE A 235 23.73 -12.49 0.69
C ILE A 235 23.42 -13.93 0.33
N CYS A 236 23.42 -14.23 -0.96
CA CYS A 236 23.22 -15.56 -1.49
C CYS A 236 24.42 -15.98 -2.34
N GLU A 237 24.77 -17.25 -2.30
CA GLU A 237 25.77 -17.84 -3.17
C GLU A 237 25.11 -18.41 -4.42
N VAL A 238 25.65 -18.05 -5.58
CA VAL A 238 25.20 -18.54 -6.88
C VAL A 238 26.36 -19.21 -7.59
N VAL A 239 26.19 -20.47 -7.95
CA VAL A 239 27.17 -21.22 -8.74
C VAL A 239 27.06 -20.82 -10.19
N LEU A 240 28.19 -20.49 -10.81
CA LEU A 240 28.28 -20.02 -12.18
C LEU A 240 29.21 -20.98 -12.99
N SER A 241 28.87 -21.16 -14.24
CA SER A 241 29.80 -21.74 -15.23
C SER A 241 30.91 -20.73 -15.59
N SER A 242 31.98 -21.18 -16.17
CA SER A 242 33.08 -20.32 -16.64
C SER A 242 32.60 -19.27 -17.66
N ALA A 243 31.63 -19.60 -18.49
CA ALA A 243 31.07 -18.70 -19.49
C ALA A 243 30.26 -17.56 -18.84
N GLU A 244 29.44 -17.89 -17.81
CA GLU A 244 28.66 -16.90 -17.08
C GLU A 244 29.54 -15.99 -16.23
N ALA A 245 30.58 -16.53 -15.61
CA ALA A 245 31.50 -15.76 -14.78
C ALA A 245 32.38 -14.78 -15.58
N SER A 246 32.75 -15.12 -16.82
CA SER A 246 33.63 -14.31 -17.65
C SER A 246 33.05 -12.93 -18.02
N GLY A 247 31.72 -12.78 -18.00
CA GLY A 247 31.02 -11.52 -18.34
C GLY A 247 30.65 -10.68 -17.13
N LEU A 248 30.93 -11.12 -15.88
CA LEU A 248 30.45 -10.47 -14.66
C LEU A 248 31.62 -9.89 -13.84
N ARG A 249 31.33 -8.76 -13.16
CA ARG A 249 32.26 -8.10 -12.21
C ARG A 249 31.54 -7.74 -10.91
N ALA A 250 32.31 -7.60 -9.85
CA ALA A 250 31.81 -7.04 -8.60
C ALA A 250 31.21 -5.64 -8.87
N GLY A 251 30.01 -5.41 -8.34
CA GLY A 251 29.24 -4.18 -8.54
C GLY A 251 28.17 -4.27 -9.63
N ASP A 252 28.20 -5.27 -10.50
CA ASP A 252 27.21 -5.44 -11.56
C ASP A 252 25.82 -5.73 -11.01
N THR A 253 24.80 -5.21 -11.69
CA THR A 253 23.40 -5.55 -11.43
C THR A 253 23.00 -6.71 -12.34
N VAL A 254 22.53 -7.80 -11.75
CA VAL A 254 22.19 -9.04 -12.43
C VAL A 254 20.77 -9.49 -12.05
N VAL A 255 20.20 -10.38 -12.84
CA VAL A 255 18.97 -11.09 -12.51
C VAL A 255 19.32 -12.52 -12.12
N VAL A 256 19.09 -12.88 -10.86
CA VAL A 256 19.19 -14.27 -10.40
C VAL A 256 17.84 -14.94 -10.63
N SER A 257 17.83 -15.99 -11.44
CA SER A 257 16.61 -16.73 -11.76
C SER A 257 16.81 -18.24 -11.59
N THR A 258 15.75 -18.94 -11.22
CA THR A 258 15.75 -20.41 -11.14
C THR A 258 14.59 -20.98 -11.95
N LYS A 259 14.83 -22.19 -12.53
CA LYS A 259 13.77 -22.96 -13.18
C LYS A 259 12.89 -23.66 -12.13
N ALA A 260 11.64 -23.88 -12.46
CA ALA A 260 10.59 -24.38 -11.57
C ALA A 260 10.86 -25.71 -10.84
N PHE A 261 11.84 -26.48 -11.28
CA PHE A 261 12.06 -27.86 -10.82
C PHE A 261 13.03 -28.01 -9.65
N GLY A 262 13.50 -26.91 -9.07
CA GLY A 262 14.50 -26.93 -7.99
C GLY A 262 14.08 -26.17 -6.71
N VAL A 263 12.81 -25.81 -6.56
CA VAL A 263 12.36 -25.05 -5.39
C VAL A 263 11.64 -25.97 -4.42
N ASN A 264 12.19 -26.09 -3.21
CA ASN A 264 11.54 -26.76 -2.09
C ASN A 264 10.88 -25.70 -1.19
N LEU A 265 9.61 -25.90 -0.85
CA LEU A 265 8.93 -25.13 0.17
C LEU A 265 9.00 -25.92 1.48
N VAL A 266 9.66 -25.36 2.47
CA VAL A 266 9.74 -25.92 3.82
C VAL A 266 9.06 -24.92 4.76
N LYS A 267 8.17 -25.43 5.62
CA LYS A 267 7.54 -24.60 6.66
C LYS A 267 8.64 -24.21 7.66
N ALA A 268 8.79 -22.90 7.90
CA ALA A 268 9.71 -22.34 8.88
C ALA A 268 9.22 -22.53 10.32
#